data_0f031f9f55ab266b01304aa4b4133c4b
#
_entry.id   0f031f9f55ab266b01304aa4b4133c4b
#
_cell.length_a   1.000
_cell.length_b   1.000
_cell.length_c   1.000
_cell.angle_alpha   90.00
_cell.angle_beta   90.00
_cell.angle_gamma   90.00
#
_symmetry.space_group_name_H-M   'P 1'
#
loop_
_entity.id
_entity.type
_entity.pdbx_description
1 polymer ?
#
loop_
_entity_poly.entity_id
_entity_poly.type
_entity_poly.pdbx_seq_one_letter_code
_entity_poly.pdbx_strand_id
1 'polypeptide(L)'
;MVQNIEAACGEFALRHGGCCERGIRNMRRALLAILALFFGLAIALPAQAQDKQDKLVVSIWGGSWRDLVAETVAKKFTAETGVVVEFITGGTIDRLNKEKLAKGNPESDITFTTSHVGWLYANDGLFETLDLAKIPNAKNLADEARISPFHIGAWAYVYTIGYRADLLANMKFESWNDLWKPEMKGKIAGPDFDPSHIIAVSAILSGSDAAHWEKGQDKLKALKPNFKAFYTNDANSQQLLASGETPVQIVLSMNAYYMIGQGVPITLVIPKEGAVLGVDTVAVMKGSKKAELAYKFINALYDADIQAEIAKLKKGSPAVLNAKIDPEIAKLPGVFTTAAQWKQQINIDAKLRAEKTAEWRKWFAENIMN
;
A
#
# COMPACT_ATOMS: atom_id res chain seq x y z
N MET A 1 -14.94 40.45 -39.53
CA MET A 1 -14.96 41.93 -39.40
C MET A 1 -14.20 42.65 -40.49
N VAL A 2 -13.25 42.04 -41.20
CA VAL A 2 -12.48 42.65 -42.31
C VAL A 2 -13.24 42.62 -43.64
N GLN A 3 -14.08 41.62 -43.89
CA GLN A 3 -14.85 41.49 -45.15
C GLN A 3 -16.02 42.47 -45.31
N ASN A 4 -16.51 43.09 -44.23
CA ASN A 4 -17.62 44.05 -44.30
C ASN A 4 -17.18 45.50 -44.52
N ILE A 5 -15.87 45.77 -44.53
CA ILE A 5 -15.30 47.12 -44.75
C ILE A 5 -14.99 47.34 -46.24
N GLU A 6 -14.72 46.27 -47.02
CA GLU A 6 -14.41 46.37 -48.45
C GLU A 6 -15.65 46.64 -49.32
N ALA A 7 -16.83 46.22 -48.88
CA ALA A 7 -18.09 46.44 -49.62
C ALA A 7 -18.60 47.91 -49.49
N ALA A 8 -18.23 48.63 -48.44
CA ALA A 8 -18.66 50.00 -48.20
C ALA A 8 -17.79 51.04 -48.89
N CYS A 9 -16.56 50.70 -49.32
CA CYS A 9 -15.68 51.63 -50.05
C CYS A 9 -15.83 51.64 -51.57
N GLY A 10 -16.47 50.62 -52.11
CA GLY A 10 -16.63 50.51 -53.63
C GLY A 10 -17.60 51.48 -54.25
N GLU A 11 -18.59 51.94 -53.51
CA GLU A 11 -19.63 52.87 -54.08
C GLU A 11 -19.26 54.35 -53.94
N PHE A 12 -18.29 54.73 -53.14
CA PHE A 12 -17.92 56.13 -52.89
C PHE A 12 -16.76 56.61 -53.75
N ALA A 13 -16.06 55.70 -54.43
CA ALA A 13 -14.85 56.03 -55.27
C ALA A 13 -15.12 56.58 -56.65
N LEU A 14 -16.38 56.58 -57.08
CA LEU A 14 -16.76 57.03 -58.43
C LEU A 14 -17.13 58.51 -58.57
N ARG A 15 -17.12 59.30 -57.46
CA ARG A 15 -17.52 60.68 -57.50
C ARG A 15 -16.47 61.74 -57.17
N HIS A 16 -15.33 61.40 -56.59
CA HIS A 16 -14.31 62.38 -56.24
C HIS A 16 -12.91 61.78 -56.38
N GLY A 17 -12.28 62.02 -57.48
CA GLY A 17 -10.91 61.61 -57.75
C GLY A 17 -9.89 62.31 -56.90
N GLY A 18 -8.99 61.55 -56.32
CA GLY A 18 -7.65 62.03 -55.98
C GLY A 18 -7.23 62.11 -54.51
N CYS A 19 -8.10 61.97 -53.54
CA CYS A 19 -7.70 62.22 -52.14
C CYS A 19 -7.67 60.96 -51.22
N CYS A 20 -8.21 59.84 -51.67
CA CYS A 20 -8.43 58.67 -50.83
C CYS A 20 -7.20 57.71 -50.69
N GLU A 21 -6.32 57.72 -51.71
CA GLU A 21 -5.18 56.79 -51.75
C GLU A 21 -4.05 57.14 -50.77
N ARG A 22 -3.86 58.43 -50.49
CA ARG A 22 -2.83 58.87 -49.47
C ARG A 22 -3.28 58.63 -48.05
N GLY A 23 -4.56 58.70 -47.71
CA GLY A 23 -5.12 58.43 -46.40
C GLY A 23 -5.03 56.96 -46.02
N ILE A 24 -5.37 56.10 -47.00
CA ILE A 24 -5.33 54.64 -46.76
C ILE A 24 -3.90 54.10 -46.62
N ARG A 25 -2.93 54.68 -47.34
CA ARG A 25 -1.51 54.32 -47.23
C ARG A 25 -0.90 54.71 -45.89
N ASN A 26 -1.28 55.86 -45.38
CA ASN A 26 -0.80 56.34 -44.10
C ASN A 26 -1.45 55.59 -42.92
N MET A 27 -2.73 55.22 -43.03
CA MET A 27 -3.44 54.42 -42.03
C MET A 27 -2.92 52.97 -41.96
N ARG A 28 -2.59 52.33 -43.10
CA ARG A 28 -1.92 51.04 -43.15
C ARG A 28 -0.51 51.07 -42.55
N ARG A 29 0.25 52.14 -42.74
CA ARG A 29 1.58 52.28 -42.13
C ARG A 29 1.49 52.54 -40.65
N ALA A 30 0.48 53.28 -40.17
CA ALA A 30 0.22 53.47 -38.73
C ALA A 30 -0.25 52.17 -38.05
N LEU A 31 -1.13 51.37 -38.70
CA LEU A 31 -1.58 50.07 -38.15
C LEU A 31 -0.42 49.07 -38.09
N LEU A 32 0.44 49.00 -39.09
CA LEU A 32 1.61 48.11 -39.10
C LEU A 32 2.66 48.54 -38.05
N ALA A 33 2.83 49.82 -37.77
CA ALA A 33 3.70 50.32 -36.74
C ALA A 33 3.17 50.01 -35.34
N ILE A 34 1.85 50.07 -35.14
CA ILE A 34 1.19 49.69 -33.85
C ILE A 34 1.23 48.19 -33.64
N LEU A 35 1.01 47.35 -34.67
CA LEU A 35 1.16 45.91 -34.57
C LEU A 35 2.61 45.49 -34.25
N ALA A 36 3.61 46.17 -34.83
CA ALA A 36 5.02 45.89 -34.55
C ALA A 36 5.42 46.26 -33.11
N LEU A 37 4.84 47.36 -32.53
CA LEU A 37 5.05 47.71 -31.14
C LEU A 37 4.41 46.70 -30.17
N PHE A 38 3.24 46.17 -30.47
CA PHE A 38 2.61 45.12 -29.65
C PHE A 38 3.32 43.76 -29.76
N PHE A 39 3.91 43.42 -30.92
CA PHE A 39 4.69 42.20 -31.05
C PHE A 39 6.07 42.29 -30.40
N GLY A 40 6.66 43.49 -30.28
CA GLY A 40 7.93 43.72 -29.59
C GLY A 40 7.83 43.67 -28.05
N LEU A 41 6.64 43.94 -27.49
CA LEU A 41 6.42 43.93 -26.03
C LEU A 41 6.04 42.55 -25.49
N ALA A 42 5.66 41.60 -26.36
CA ALA A 42 5.29 40.24 -25.97
C ALA A 42 6.48 39.29 -25.74
N ILE A 43 7.73 39.74 -26.00
CA ILE A 43 8.93 38.86 -25.90
C ILE A 43 9.67 39.00 -24.56
N ALA A 44 9.20 39.83 -23.64
CA ALA A 44 9.86 40.08 -22.35
C ALA A 44 9.04 39.67 -21.13
N LEU A 45 8.12 38.70 -21.27
CA LEU A 45 7.68 37.94 -20.10
C LEU A 45 8.82 36.96 -19.81
N PRO A 46 9.47 37.03 -18.62
CA PRO A 46 10.33 35.93 -18.23
C PRO A 46 9.47 34.68 -18.32
N ALA A 47 9.87 33.71 -19.13
CA ALA A 47 9.39 32.36 -18.97
C ALA A 47 9.65 32.06 -17.50
N GLN A 48 8.61 32.10 -16.68
CA GLN A 48 8.67 31.48 -15.35
C GLN A 48 9.05 30.04 -15.70
N ALA A 49 10.32 29.72 -15.51
CA ALA A 49 10.73 28.36 -15.37
C ALA A 49 9.79 27.82 -14.30
N GLN A 50 8.82 27.01 -14.72
CA GLN A 50 7.98 26.28 -13.82
C GLN A 50 9.01 25.47 -13.02
N ASP A 51 9.33 25.93 -11.81
CA ASP A 51 10.20 25.19 -10.90
C ASP A 51 9.65 23.78 -10.95
N LYS A 52 10.41 22.87 -11.55
CA LYS A 52 10.11 21.45 -11.49
C LYS A 52 10.26 21.11 -10.02
N GLN A 53 9.18 21.33 -9.27
CA GLN A 53 9.13 20.96 -7.87
C GLN A 53 9.62 19.53 -7.80
N ASP A 54 10.69 19.30 -7.07
CA ASP A 54 11.25 17.96 -6.91
C ASP A 54 10.15 17.03 -6.41
N LYS A 55 10.01 15.89 -7.07
CA LYS A 55 8.95 14.93 -6.76
C LYS A 55 9.60 13.64 -6.31
N LEU A 56 9.11 13.07 -5.23
CA LEU A 56 9.46 11.72 -4.80
C LEU A 56 8.33 10.78 -5.18
N VAL A 57 8.64 9.70 -5.90
CA VAL A 57 7.62 8.74 -6.37
C VAL A 57 7.57 7.53 -5.46
N VAL A 58 6.39 7.27 -4.90
CA VAL A 58 6.14 6.16 -3.97
C VAL A 58 5.18 5.17 -4.59
N SER A 59 5.62 3.92 -4.73
CA SER A 59 4.81 2.80 -5.21
C SER A 59 4.17 2.08 -4.02
N ILE A 60 2.82 1.97 -4.02
CA ILE A 60 2.04 1.41 -2.91
C ILE A 60 0.71 0.83 -3.43
N TRP A 61 -0.03 0.12 -2.59
CA TRP A 61 -1.42 -0.24 -2.87
C TRP A 61 -2.31 1.00 -2.98
N GLY A 62 -3.41 0.90 -3.72
CA GLY A 62 -4.40 1.96 -3.83
C GLY A 62 -5.31 2.09 -2.60
N GLY A 63 -6.29 3.02 -2.70
CA GLY A 63 -7.32 3.22 -1.67
C GLY A 63 -6.73 3.64 -0.33
N SER A 64 -7.27 3.07 0.75
CA SER A 64 -6.95 3.45 2.12
C SER A 64 -5.48 3.28 2.53
N TRP A 65 -4.69 2.49 1.79
CA TRP A 65 -3.24 2.34 2.04
C TRP A 65 -2.46 3.53 1.49
N ARG A 66 -2.76 3.96 0.25
CA ARG A 66 -2.20 5.17 -0.32
C ARG A 66 -2.59 6.39 0.52
N ASP A 67 -3.86 6.48 0.93
CA ASP A 67 -4.38 7.59 1.73
C ASP A 67 -3.70 7.67 3.09
N LEU A 68 -3.46 6.52 3.75
CA LEU A 68 -2.70 6.45 4.99
C LEU A 68 -1.33 7.11 4.86
N VAL A 69 -0.56 6.71 3.85
CA VAL A 69 0.81 7.23 3.65
C VAL A 69 0.76 8.71 3.22
N ALA A 70 -0.24 9.10 2.41
CA ALA A 70 -0.42 10.48 1.97
C ALA A 70 -0.71 11.43 3.14
N GLU A 71 -1.61 11.04 4.03
CA GLU A 71 -2.07 11.88 5.15
C GLU A 71 -1.10 11.89 6.35
N THR A 72 -0.21 10.91 6.43
CA THR A 72 0.77 10.79 7.52
C THR A 72 2.17 11.21 7.05
N VAL A 73 2.99 10.24 6.67
CA VAL A 73 4.42 10.45 6.38
C VAL A 73 4.66 11.36 5.20
N ALA A 74 3.88 11.27 4.11
CA ALA A 74 4.09 12.12 2.93
C ALA A 74 3.78 13.59 3.23
N LYS A 75 2.71 13.86 4.00
CA LYS A 75 2.36 15.20 4.45
C LYS A 75 3.48 15.83 5.30
N LYS A 76 3.99 15.09 6.29
CA LYS A 76 5.13 15.51 7.13
C LYS A 76 6.37 15.77 6.29
N PHE A 77 6.74 14.80 5.43
CA PHE A 77 7.91 14.89 4.56
C PHE A 77 7.86 16.10 3.63
N THR A 78 6.70 16.37 3.00
CA THR A 78 6.52 17.54 2.13
C THR A 78 6.64 18.85 2.92
N ALA A 79 6.07 18.91 4.13
CA ALA A 79 6.18 20.09 4.99
C ALA A 79 7.64 20.39 5.40
N GLU A 80 8.46 19.35 5.61
CA GLU A 80 9.85 19.50 6.03
C GLU A 80 10.83 19.76 4.88
N THR A 81 10.52 19.26 3.68
CA THR A 81 11.48 19.28 2.55
C THR A 81 11.05 20.16 1.37
N GLY A 82 9.77 20.52 1.29
CA GLY A 82 9.18 21.16 0.10
C GLY A 82 8.98 20.20 -1.09
N VAL A 83 9.39 18.93 -0.97
CA VAL A 83 9.29 17.93 -2.04
C VAL A 83 7.90 17.31 -2.07
N VAL A 84 7.25 17.29 -3.24
CA VAL A 84 5.95 16.66 -3.42
C VAL A 84 6.09 15.15 -3.53
N VAL A 85 5.21 14.40 -2.86
CA VAL A 85 5.13 12.94 -2.97
C VAL A 85 4.06 12.56 -3.99
N GLU A 86 4.46 11.86 -5.04
CA GLU A 86 3.55 11.26 -6.03
C GLU A 86 3.42 9.76 -5.77
N PHE A 87 2.23 9.21 -6.05
CA PHE A 87 1.94 7.80 -5.80
C PHE A 87 1.67 7.05 -7.10
N ILE A 88 2.34 5.90 -7.26
CA ILE A 88 2.00 4.86 -8.24
C ILE A 88 1.27 3.77 -7.48
N THR A 89 0.03 3.45 -7.89
CA THR A 89 -0.79 2.45 -7.21
C THR A 89 -1.05 1.22 -8.08
N GLY A 90 -1.20 0.08 -7.42
CA GLY A 90 -1.51 -1.19 -8.12
C GLY A 90 -1.40 -2.41 -7.22
N GLY A 91 -1.77 -3.56 -7.75
CA GLY A 91 -1.61 -4.85 -7.09
C GLY A 91 -0.15 -5.18 -6.81
N THR A 92 0.12 -5.94 -5.76
CA THR A 92 1.49 -6.24 -5.30
C THR A 92 2.34 -6.87 -6.40
N ILE A 93 1.81 -7.89 -7.07
CA ILE A 93 2.53 -8.63 -8.13
C ILE A 93 2.57 -7.83 -9.44
N ASP A 94 1.52 -7.06 -9.74
CA ASP A 94 1.49 -6.22 -10.96
C ASP A 94 2.60 -5.15 -10.90
N ARG A 95 2.80 -4.52 -9.73
CA ARG A 95 3.87 -3.54 -9.51
C ARG A 95 5.26 -4.19 -9.61
N LEU A 96 5.44 -5.40 -9.04
CA LEU A 96 6.68 -6.17 -9.21
C LEU A 96 6.98 -6.44 -10.69
N ASN A 97 5.99 -6.91 -11.44
CA ASN A 97 6.16 -7.22 -12.86
C ASN A 97 6.51 -5.99 -13.70
N LYS A 98 5.92 -4.83 -13.39
CA LYS A 98 6.28 -3.55 -14.04
C LYS A 98 7.74 -3.17 -13.78
N GLU A 99 8.20 -3.26 -12.53
CA GLU A 99 9.58 -2.94 -12.18
C GLU A 99 10.59 -3.90 -12.84
N LYS A 100 10.27 -5.18 -12.98
CA LYS A 100 11.07 -6.13 -13.78
C LYS A 100 11.23 -5.69 -15.23
N LEU A 101 10.17 -5.15 -15.83
CA LEU A 101 10.19 -4.66 -17.20
C LEU A 101 10.95 -3.34 -17.35
N ALA A 102 11.07 -2.55 -16.30
CA ALA A 102 11.78 -1.26 -16.30
C ALA A 102 13.31 -1.38 -16.39
N LYS A 103 13.88 -2.60 -16.24
CA LYS A 103 15.30 -2.94 -16.47
C LYS A 103 16.29 -2.00 -15.78
N GLY A 104 16.06 -1.69 -14.51
CA GLY A 104 16.97 -0.86 -13.69
C GLY A 104 16.78 0.65 -13.87
N ASN A 105 15.70 1.07 -14.55
CA ASN A 105 15.22 2.44 -14.55
C ASN A 105 13.84 2.48 -13.88
N PRO A 106 13.78 2.43 -12.54
CA PRO A 106 12.54 2.25 -11.81
C PRO A 106 11.57 3.40 -12.03
N GLU A 107 10.26 3.07 -12.09
CA GLU A 107 9.19 4.07 -12.16
C GLU A 107 8.97 4.78 -10.83
N SER A 108 9.43 4.17 -9.71
CA SER A 108 9.31 4.71 -8.36
C SER A 108 10.66 4.82 -7.66
N ASP A 109 10.75 5.70 -6.65
CA ASP A 109 11.91 5.86 -5.80
C ASP A 109 11.84 4.96 -4.57
N ILE A 110 10.60 4.72 -4.10
CA ILE A 110 10.28 3.92 -2.91
C ILE A 110 9.17 2.93 -3.28
N THR A 111 9.25 1.72 -2.74
CA THR A 111 8.19 0.72 -2.86
C THR A 111 7.76 0.22 -1.49
N PHE A 112 6.44 0.25 -1.24
CA PHE A 112 5.81 -0.50 -0.15
C PHE A 112 5.31 -1.85 -0.69
N THR A 113 5.60 -2.93 0.03
CA THR A 113 5.18 -4.28 -0.36
C THR A 113 5.08 -5.18 0.87
N THR A 114 4.52 -6.38 0.73
CA THR A 114 4.54 -7.38 1.81
C THR A 114 5.94 -7.96 1.96
N SER A 115 6.31 -8.41 3.17
CA SER A 115 7.66 -8.86 3.49
C SER A 115 8.17 -9.97 2.56
N HIS A 116 7.34 -10.94 2.22
CA HIS A 116 7.74 -12.04 1.32
C HIS A 116 7.83 -11.61 -0.15
N VAL A 117 6.97 -10.70 -0.63
CA VAL A 117 7.10 -10.17 -1.99
C VAL A 117 8.31 -9.24 -2.09
N GLY A 118 8.68 -8.54 -1.02
CA GLY A 118 9.94 -7.77 -0.95
C GLY A 118 11.17 -8.64 -1.25
N TRP A 119 11.16 -9.91 -0.83
CA TRP A 119 12.21 -10.87 -1.21
C TRP A 119 12.24 -11.18 -2.71
N LEU A 120 11.08 -11.20 -3.40
CA LEU A 120 11.04 -11.37 -4.85
C LEU A 120 11.69 -10.16 -5.56
N TYR A 121 11.39 -8.93 -5.10
CA TYR A 121 12.10 -7.73 -5.59
C TYR A 121 13.61 -7.81 -5.35
N ALA A 122 14.01 -8.21 -4.14
CA ALA A 122 15.43 -8.32 -3.78
C ALA A 122 16.15 -9.37 -4.62
N ASN A 123 15.55 -10.55 -4.83
CA ASN A 123 16.12 -11.63 -5.65
C ASN A 123 16.31 -11.21 -7.12
N ASP A 124 15.40 -10.37 -7.65
CA ASP A 124 15.51 -9.79 -8.99
C ASP A 124 16.45 -8.57 -9.04
N GLY A 125 17.09 -8.21 -7.92
CA GLY A 125 18.03 -7.10 -7.83
C GLY A 125 17.42 -5.71 -8.01
N LEU A 126 16.13 -5.54 -7.67
CA LEU A 126 15.35 -4.32 -7.87
C LEU A 126 15.44 -3.33 -6.69
N PHE A 127 15.94 -3.76 -5.54
CA PHE A 127 16.13 -2.92 -4.36
C PHE A 127 17.60 -2.54 -4.14
N GLU A 128 17.82 -1.35 -3.58
CA GLU A 128 19.11 -0.98 -3.01
C GLU A 128 19.37 -1.77 -1.72
N THR A 129 20.63 -2.01 -1.41
CA THR A 129 21.00 -2.38 -0.04
C THR A 129 20.84 -1.16 0.85
N LEU A 130 20.01 -1.27 1.89
CA LEU A 130 19.69 -0.15 2.77
C LEU A 130 20.91 0.26 3.62
N ASP A 131 21.23 1.55 3.59
CA ASP A 131 22.15 2.18 4.53
C ASP A 131 21.35 2.67 5.75
N LEU A 132 21.34 1.86 6.81
CA LEU A 132 20.60 2.21 8.05
C LEU A 132 21.18 3.42 8.76
N ALA A 133 22.41 3.86 8.48
CA ALA A 133 22.96 5.10 9.02
C ALA A 133 22.19 6.33 8.50
N LYS A 134 21.56 6.22 7.31
CA LYS A 134 20.69 7.25 6.73
C LYS A 134 19.26 7.20 7.26
N ILE A 135 18.92 6.19 8.08
CA ILE A 135 17.61 5.99 8.69
C ILE A 135 17.75 5.91 10.22
N PRO A 136 18.19 6.97 10.90
CA PRO A 136 18.49 6.90 12.35
C PRO A 136 17.30 6.48 13.21
N ASN A 137 16.06 6.73 12.80
CA ASN A 137 14.87 6.28 13.52
C ASN A 137 14.66 4.76 13.45
N ALA A 138 15.26 4.06 12.47
CA ALA A 138 15.19 2.61 12.36
C ALA A 138 15.91 1.85 13.50
N LYS A 139 16.70 2.54 14.33
CA LYS A 139 17.27 1.95 15.56
C LYS A 139 16.21 1.37 16.50
N ASN A 140 15.01 1.93 16.46
CA ASN A 140 13.88 1.54 17.31
C ASN A 140 12.99 0.45 16.70
N LEU A 141 13.31 -0.06 15.50
CA LEU A 141 12.54 -1.15 14.86
C LEU A 141 12.48 -2.38 15.77
N ALA A 142 11.31 -3.01 15.83
CA ALA A 142 11.18 -4.36 16.36
C ALA A 142 12.07 -5.33 15.56
N ASP A 143 12.59 -6.37 16.22
CA ASP A 143 13.49 -7.33 15.54
C ASP A 143 12.78 -8.03 14.37
N GLU A 144 11.51 -8.40 14.56
CA GLU A 144 10.68 -9.02 13.51
C GLU A 144 10.37 -8.09 12.34
N ALA A 145 10.57 -6.78 12.50
CA ALA A 145 10.46 -5.79 11.42
C ALA A 145 11.77 -5.63 10.62
N ARG A 146 12.88 -6.21 11.06
CA ARG A 146 14.18 -6.21 10.35
C ARG A 146 14.25 -7.34 9.34
N ILE A 147 13.45 -7.26 8.27
CA ILE A 147 13.20 -8.38 7.36
C ILE A 147 14.46 -8.79 6.57
N SER A 148 15.19 -7.82 6.01
CA SER A 148 16.37 -8.08 5.18
C SER A 148 17.27 -6.84 5.07
N PRO A 149 18.48 -6.96 4.48
CA PRO A 149 19.31 -5.80 4.14
C PRO A 149 18.69 -4.88 3.07
N PHE A 150 17.60 -5.31 2.38
CA PHE A 150 17.04 -4.60 1.24
C PHE A 150 15.70 -3.93 1.54
N HIS A 151 14.94 -4.46 2.49
CA HIS A 151 13.63 -3.95 2.87
C HIS A 151 13.35 -4.21 4.35
N ILE A 152 12.68 -3.27 4.99
CA ILE A 152 12.40 -3.28 6.43
C ILE A 152 10.92 -2.97 6.68
N GLY A 153 10.39 -3.44 7.82
CA GLY A 153 8.98 -3.32 8.17
C GLY A 153 8.52 -1.88 8.29
N ALA A 154 7.41 -1.55 7.66
CA ALA A 154 6.74 -0.25 7.74
C ALA A 154 5.69 -0.22 8.85
N TRP A 155 4.94 -1.28 9.00
CA TRP A 155 3.94 -1.59 10.04
C TRP A 155 3.64 -3.08 10.04
N ALA A 156 2.96 -3.56 11.08
CA ALA A 156 2.55 -4.95 11.15
C ALA A 156 1.07 -5.11 11.51
N TYR A 157 0.59 -6.29 11.21
CA TYR A 157 -0.76 -6.79 11.44
C TYR A 157 -0.72 -8.30 11.68
N VAL A 158 -1.87 -8.91 11.94
CA VAL A 158 -1.96 -10.36 12.04
C VAL A 158 -3.06 -10.92 11.17
N TYR A 159 -2.85 -12.15 10.70
CA TYR A 159 -3.94 -13.05 10.35
C TYR A 159 -4.29 -13.86 11.58
N THR A 160 -5.57 -13.87 11.92
CA THR A 160 -6.05 -14.49 13.15
C THR A 160 -7.47 -14.99 12.98
N ILE A 161 -8.07 -15.53 14.06
CA ILE A 161 -9.47 -15.94 14.07
C ILE A 161 -10.34 -14.73 14.34
N GLY A 162 -11.22 -14.38 13.38
CA GLY A 162 -12.29 -13.43 13.57
C GLY A 162 -13.64 -14.12 13.44
N TYR A 163 -14.59 -13.81 14.29
CA TYR A 163 -15.90 -14.43 14.25
C TYR A 163 -17.04 -13.49 14.62
N ARG A 164 -18.23 -13.79 14.13
CA ARG A 164 -19.49 -13.13 14.43
C ARG A 164 -20.02 -13.65 15.79
N ALA A 165 -19.75 -12.88 16.85
CA ALA A 165 -20.14 -13.27 18.21
C ALA A 165 -21.66 -13.37 18.39
N ASP A 166 -22.45 -12.57 17.66
CA ASP A 166 -23.90 -12.59 17.66
C ASP A 166 -24.48 -13.89 17.05
N LEU A 167 -23.79 -14.49 16.08
CA LEU A 167 -24.19 -15.74 15.42
C LEU A 167 -23.64 -16.98 16.13
N LEU A 168 -22.63 -16.82 16.99
CA LEU A 168 -21.91 -17.91 17.65
C LEU A 168 -21.78 -17.64 19.17
N ALA A 169 -22.85 -17.16 19.80
CA ALA A 169 -22.87 -16.66 21.18
C ALA A 169 -22.33 -17.65 22.23
N ASN A 170 -22.41 -18.95 21.98
CA ASN A 170 -21.96 -20.00 22.91
C ASN A 170 -20.56 -20.53 22.57
N MET A 171 -19.87 -19.96 21.58
CA MET A 171 -18.55 -20.40 21.16
C MET A 171 -17.48 -19.46 21.69
N LYS A 172 -16.42 -20.08 22.22
CA LYS A 172 -15.18 -19.37 22.57
C LYS A 172 -14.03 -19.98 21.78
N PHE A 173 -13.22 -19.09 21.23
CA PHE A 173 -12.01 -19.45 20.50
C PHE A 173 -10.81 -19.00 21.35
N GLU A 174 -9.92 -19.93 21.70
CA GLU A 174 -8.71 -19.68 22.50
C GLU A 174 -7.45 -20.23 21.80
N SER A 175 -7.65 -21.10 20.82
CA SER A 175 -6.61 -21.82 20.10
C SER A 175 -6.96 -21.92 18.63
N TRP A 176 -5.96 -21.99 17.77
CA TRP A 176 -6.17 -22.36 16.38
C TRP A 176 -6.85 -23.74 16.22
N ASN A 177 -6.64 -24.70 17.17
CA ASN A 177 -7.31 -25.98 17.15
C ASN A 177 -8.83 -25.89 17.19
N ASP A 178 -9.39 -24.76 17.68
CA ASP A 178 -10.84 -24.57 17.72
C ASP A 178 -11.48 -24.55 16.32
N LEU A 179 -10.69 -24.24 15.27
CA LEU A 179 -11.16 -24.33 13.88
C LEU A 179 -11.42 -25.77 13.42
N TRP A 180 -10.84 -26.78 14.07
CA TRP A 180 -11.01 -28.21 13.77
C TRP A 180 -12.19 -28.86 14.51
N LYS A 181 -12.89 -28.12 15.37
CA LYS A 181 -14.07 -28.64 16.08
C LYS A 181 -15.18 -29.03 15.09
N PRO A 182 -15.92 -30.11 15.35
CA PRO A 182 -17.02 -30.55 14.47
C PRO A 182 -18.08 -29.46 14.21
N GLU A 183 -18.30 -28.60 15.22
CA GLU A 183 -19.25 -27.49 15.14
C GLU A 183 -18.86 -26.43 14.10
N MET A 184 -17.62 -26.45 13.62
CA MET A 184 -17.10 -25.55 12.58
C MET A 184 -17.42 -26.00 11.16
N LYS A 185 -17.98 -27.19 10.98
CA LYS A 185 -18.30 -27.74 9.64
C LYS A 185 -19.07 -26.73 8.80
N GLY A 186 -18.50 -26.35 7.65
CA GLY A 186 -19.10 -25.42 6.70
C GLY A 186 -19.29 -23.98 7.22
N LYS A 187 -18.48 -23.52 8.18
CA LYS A 187 -18.60 -22.17 8.76
C LYS A 187 -17.40 -21.26 8.54
N ILE A 188 -16.28 -21.79 8.05
CA ILE A 188 -15.02 -21.07 7.98
C ILE A 188 -14.81 -20.51 6.57
N ALA A 189 -14.26 -19.30 6.48
CA ALA A 189 -13.58 -18.83 5.28
C ALA A 189 -12.11 -18.54 5.54
N GLY A 190 -11.29 -18.71 4.50
CA GLY A 190 -9.86 -18.39 4.49
C GLY A 190 -9.45 -17.73 3.18
N PRO A 191 -8.24 -17.14 3.09
CA PRO A 191 -7.72 -16.55 1.85
C PRO A 191 -7.30 -17.64 0.85
N ASP A 192 -7.66 -17.48 -0.42
CA ASP A 192 -7.20 -18.34 -1.52
C ASP A 192 -5.86 -17.86 -2.10
N PHE A 193 -5.63 -16.54 -2.07
CA PHE A 193 -4.45 -15.91 -2.63
C PHE A 193 -3.17 -16.16 -1.82
N ASP A 194 -3.29 -16.48 -0.54
CA ASP A 194 -2.16 -16.79 0.34
C ASP A 194 -2.54 -17.74 1.48
N PRO A 195 -2.43 -19.07 1.29
CA PRO A 195 -2.73 -20.06 2.31
C PRO A 195 -1.60 -20.26 3.33
N SER A 196 -0.49 -19.52 3.22
CA SER A 196 0.69 -19.72 4.08
C SER A 196 0.37 -19.67 5.56
N HIS A 197 -0.62 -18.85 5.95
CA HIS A 197 -1.05 -18.68 7.35
C HIS A 197 -1.55 -19.99 7.94
N ILE A 198 -2.53 -20.64 7.31
CA ILE A 198 -3.12 -21.89 7.82
C ILE A 198 -2.22 -23.10 7.61
N ILE A 199 -1.36 -23.07 6.59
CA ILE A 199 -0.31 -24.06 6.37
C ILE A 199 0.67 -24.05 7.54
N ALA A 200 1.20 -22.88 7.89
CA ALA A 200 2.12 -22.73 9.03
C ALA A 200 1.45 -23.12 10.37
N VAL A 201 0.22 -22.69 10.58
CA VAL A 201 -0.57 -23.06 11.76
C VAL A 201 -0.73 -24.60 11.86
N SER A 202 -1.09 -25.25 10.77
CA SER A 202 -1.27 -26.71 10.74
C SER A 202 0.03 -27.47 11.05
N ALA A 203 1.17 -26.96 10.54
CA ALA A 203 2.49 -27.51 10.86
C ALA A 203 2.82 -27.35 12.36
N ILE A 204 2.63 -26.16 12.91
CA ILE A 204 2.87 -25.88 14.35
C ILE A 204 1.99 -26.75 15.23
N LEU A 205 0.70 -26.89 14.92
CA LEU A 205 -0.22 -27.75 15.66
C LEU A 205 0.10 -29.25 15.53
N SER A 206 0.94 -29.61 14.56
CA SER A 206 1.47 -30.95 14.37
C SER A 206 2.87 -31.15 14.95
N GLY A 207 3.33 -30.18 15.79
CA GLY A 207 4.65 -30.23 16.45
C GLY A 207 5.82 -29.93 15.50
N SER A 208 5.59 -29.15 14.46
CA SER A 208 6.57 -28.76 13.44
C SER A 208 6.61 -27.24 13.25
N ASP A 209 7.08 -26.76 12.11
CA ASP A 209 7.18 -25.37 11.71
C ASP A 209 6.85 -25.17 10.22
N ALA A 210 6.86 -23.92 9.74
CA ALA A 210 6.57 -23.61 8.36
C ALA A 210 7.63 -24.15 7.36
N ALA A 211 8.88 -24.36 7.79
CA ALA A 211 9.92 -24.92 6.94
C ALA A 211 9.70 -26.43 6.66
N HIS A 212 9.05 -27.10 7.61
CA HIS A 212 8.70 -28.52 7.52
C HIS A 212 7.18 -28.70 7.50
N TRP A 213 6.52 -27.88 6.69
CA TRP A 213 5.05 -27.77 6.58
C TRP A 213 4.35 -29.07 6.19
N GLU A 214 5.07 -29.97 5.52
CA GLU A 214 4.55 -31.25 5.07
C GLU A 214 3.99 -32.08 6.24
N LYS A 215 4.56 -31.93 7.44
CA LYS A 215 4.08 -32.60 8.65
C LYS A 215 2.69 -32.12 9.10
N GLY A 216 2.26 -30.95 8.63
CA GLY A 216 0.93 -30.39 8.90
C GLY A 216 -0.14 -30.76 7.86
N GLN A 217 0.22 -31.42 6.75
CA GLN A 217 -0.70 -31.64 5.64
C GLN A 217 -1.94 -32.45 6.02
N ASP A 218 -1.80 -33.53 6.76
CA ASP A 218 -2.95 -34.36 7.15
C ASP A 218 -3.88 -33.61 8.12
N LYS A 219 -3.31 -32.84 9.03
CA LYS A 219 -4.07 -31.94 9.88
C LYS A 219 -4.84 -30.91 9.06
N LEU A 220 -4.21 -30.32 8.07
CA LEU A 220 -4.86 -29.32 7.19
C LEU A 220 -5.95 -29.97 6.32
N LYS A 221 -5.74 -31.18 5.80
CA LYS A 221 -6.80 -31.94 5.10
C LYS A 221 -8.00 -32.20 6.01
N ALA A 222 -7.77 -32.49 7.29
CA ALA A 222 -8.84 -32.68 8.27
C ALA A 222 -9.67 -31.39 8.50
N LEU A 223 -9.13 -30.21 8.22
CA LEU A 223 -9.85 -28.93 8.30
C LEU A 223 -10.78 -28.69 7.09
N LYS A 224 -10.53 -29.34 5.96
CA LYS A 224 -11.26 -29.12 4.71
C LYS A 224 -12.80 -29.10 4.85
N PRO A 225 -13.46 -30.02 5.59
CA PRO A 225 -14.91 -30.01 5.73
C PRO A 225 -15.45 -28.77 6.47
N ASN A 226 -14.60 -28.04 7.18
CA ASN A 226 -14.99 -26.89 7.96
C ASN A 226 -14.98 -25.58 7.13
N PHE A 227 -14.25 -25.57 6.02
CA PHE A 227 -14.32 -24.46 5.07
C PHE A 227 -15.64 -24.49 4.31
N LYS A 228 -16.28 -23.31 4.21
CA LYS A 228 -17.43 -23.04 3.36
C LYS A 228 -17.04 -22.25 2.12
N ALA A 229 -16.08 -21.33 2.27
CA ALA A 229 -15.66 -20.46 1.19
C ALA A 229 -14.18 -20.06 1.32
N PHE A 230 -13.62 -19.64 0.20
CA PHE A 230 -12.31 -18.99 0.16
C PHE A 230 -12.48 -17.61 -0.47
N TYR A 231 -11.97 -16.59 0.19
CA TYR A 231 -12.07 -15.22 -0.29
C TYR A 231 -10.84 -14.83 -1.11
N THR A 232 -11.08 -14.08 -2.20
CA THR A 232 -10.08 -13.71 -3.21
C THR A 232 -9.42 -12.36 -2.96
N ASN A 233 -10.04 -11.53 -2.10
CA ASN A 233 -9.57 -10.19 -1.75
C ASN A 233 -10.25 -9.68 -0.48
N ASP A 234 -9.81 -8.51 0.01
CA ASP A 234 -10.31 -7.90 1.24
C ASP A 234 -11.81 -7.60 1.20
N ALA A 235 -12.32 -7.08 0.08
CA ALA A 235 -13.75 -6.77 -0.04
C ALA A 235 -14.62 -8.03 0.03
N ASN A 236 -14.18 -9.12 -0.59
CA ASN A 236 -14.86 -10.41 -0.51
C ASN A 236 -14.79 -11.02 0.90
N SER A 237 -13.64 -10.92 1.59
CA SER A 237 -13.52 -11.29 3.02
C SER A 237 -14.52 -10.52 3.88
N GLN A 238 -14.56 -9.19 3.71
CA GLN A 238 -15.48 -8.32 4.44
C GLN A 238 -16.94 -8.70 4.20
N GLN A 239 -17.34 -8.93 2.94
CA GLN A 239 -18.68 -9.32 2.59
C GLN A 239 -19.11 -10.62 3.25
N LEU A 240 -18.29 -11.68 3.14
CA LEU A 240 -18.57 -13.02 3.69
C LEU A 240 -18.74 -13.01 5.23
N LEU A 241 -17.89 -12.24 5.92
CA LEU A 241 -17.95 -12.16 7.39
C LEU A 241 -19.08 -11.24 7.86
N ALA A 242 -19.28 -10.08 7.21
CA ALA A 242 -20.33 -9.14 7.57
C ALA A 242 -21.73 -9.70 7.34
N SER A 243 -21.96 -10.43 6.24
CA SER A 243 -23.23 -11.11 5.98
C SER A 243 -23.51 -12.29 6.91
N GLY A 244 -22.49 -12.82 7.59
CA GLY A 244 -22.59 -14.04 8.40
C GLY A 244 -22.64 -15.33 7.56
N GLU A 245 -22.40 -15.25 6.25
CA GLU A 245 -22.30 -16.43 5.39
C GLU A 245 -21.21 -17.36 5.85
N THR A 246 -20.06 -16.83 6.24
CA THR A 246 -18.99 -17.53 6.93
C THR A 246 -18.73 -16.84 8.27
N PRO A 247 -19.43 -17.27 9.33
CA PRO A 247 -19.38 -16.58 10.62
C PRO A 247 -18.04 -16.70 11.35
N VAL A 248 -17.10 -17.49 10.82
CA VAL A 248 -15.70 -17.62 11.27
C VAL A 248 -14.76 -17.39 10.10
N GLN A 249 -13.70 -16.64 10.29
CA GLN A 249 -12.68 -16.44 9.27
C GLN A 249 -11.27 -16.47 9.84
N ILE A 250 -10.34 -16.93 9.01
CA ILE A 250 -8.92 -16.59 9.13
C ILE A 250 -8.79 -15.20 8.49
N VAL A 251 -8.80 -14.15 9.31
CA VAL A 251 -9.01 -12.78 8.86
C VAL A 251 -7.80 -11.89 9.13
N LEU A 252 -7.54 -10.97 8.23
CA LEU A 252 -6.61 -9.86 8.45
C LEU A 252 -7.19 -8.94 9.54
N SER A 253 -6.45 -8.71 10.64
CA SER A 253 -6.92 -7.93 11.79
C SER A 253 -7.42 -6.53 11.40
N MET A 254 -6.73 -5.85 10.49
CA MET A 254 -7.11 -4.51 10.04
C MET A 254 -8.45 -4.51 9.28
N ASN A 255 -8.77 -5.57 8.50
CA ASN A 255 -10.07 -5.73 7.86
C ASN A 255 -11.18 -5.96 8.86
N ALA A 256 -10.92 -6.76 9.91
CA ALA A 256 -11.88 -6.96 10.98
C ALA A 256 -12.16 -5.64 11.72
N TYR A 257 -11.14 -4.85 12.04
CA TYR A 257 -11.33 -3.53 12.66
C TYR A 257 -12.07 -2.54 11.76
N TYR A 258 -11.86 -2.60 10.45
CA TYR A 258 -12.66 -1.80 9.52
C TYR A 258 -14.15 -2.16 9.63
N MET A 259 -14.49 -3.45 9.63
CA MET A 259 -15.87 -3.91 9.76
C MET A 259 -16.48 -3.60 11.14
N ILE A 260 -15.72 -3.75 12.21
CA ILE A 260 -16.13 -3.36 13.57
C ILE A 260 -16.48 -1.87 13.59
N GLY A 261 -15.68 -1.03 12.94
CA GLY A 261 -15.97 0.39 12.77
C GLY A 261 -17.27 0.69 11.98
N GLN A 262 -17.72 -0.26 11.16
CA GLN A 262 -19.01 -0.20 10.45
C GLN A 262 -20.16 -0.83 11.25
N GLY A 263 -19.95 -1.21 12.51
CA GLY A 263 -20.96 -1.77 13.39
C GLY A 263 -21.17 -3.29 13.24
N VAL A 264 -20.30 -4.00 12.51
CA VAL A 264 -20.39 -5.47 12.43
C VAL A 264 -19.85 -6.07 13.73
N PRO A 265 -20.62 -6.96 14.43
CA PRO A 265 -20.25 -7.50 15.73
C PRO A 265 -19.23 -8.64 15.60
N ILE A 266 -17.98 -8.28 15.29
CA ILE A 266 -16.86 -9.21 15.14
C ILE A 266 -16.04 -9.22 16.42
N THR A 267 -15.67 -10.41 16.86
CA THR A 267 -14.66 -10.64 17.88
C THR A 267 -13.40 -11.18 17.23
N LEU A 268 -12.26 -10.54 17.51
CA LEU A 268 -10.94 -11.02 17.15
C LEU A 268 -10.33 -11.79 18.32
N VAL A 269 -9.62 -12.87 18.01
CA VAL A 269 -8.94 -13.71 19.00
C VAL A 269 -7.47 -13.78 18.64
N ILE A 270 -6.61 -13.60 19.63
CA ILE A 270 -5.20 -14.01 19.51
C ILE A 270 -5.09 -15.41 20.12
N PRO A 271 -4.96 -16.46 19.31
CA PRO A 271 -4.85 -17.83 19.81
C PRO A 271 -3.62 -17.99 20.72
N LYS A 272 -3.69 -18.93 21.66
CA LYS A 272 -2.58 -19.19 22.61
C LYS A 272 -1.27 -19.57 21.93
N GLU A 273 -1.32 -20.10 20.72
CA GLU A 273 -0.16 -20.42 19.89
C GLU A 273 0.43 -19.16 19.21
N GLY A 274 -0.22 -18.00 19.34
CA GLY A 274 0.06 -16.77 18.62
C GLY A 274 -0.79 -16.62 17.35
N ALA A 275 -1.03 -15.38 16.92
CA ALA A 275 -1.57 -15.09 15.61
C ALA A 275 -0.46 -15.09 14.55
N VAL A 276 -0.78 -15.22 13.27
CA VAL A 276 0.26 -15.21 12.22
C VAL A 276 0.62 -13.78 11.86
N LEU A 277 1.87 -13.42 12.10
CA LEU A 277 2.39 -12.07 11.86
C LEU A 277 2.45 -11.76 10.37
N GLY A 278 1.92 -10.61 9.99
CA GLY A 278 2.11 -9.98 8.70
C GLY A 278 2.87 -8.67 8.86
N VAL A 279 3.86 -8.45 8.01
CA VAL A 279 4.64 -7.21 7.99
C VAL A 279 4.64 -6.66 6.58
N ASP A 280 4.12 -5.44 6.43
CA ASP A 280 4.34 -4.67 5.22
C ASP A 280 5.67 -3.94 5.33
N THR A 281 6.37 -3.84 4.23
CA THR A 281 7.75 -3.36 4.19
C THR A 281 7.90 -2.17 3.25
N VAL A 282 8.98 -1.44 3.45
CA VAL A 282 9.41 -0.34 2.61
C VAL A 282 10.84 -0.57 2.16
N ALA A 283 11.14 -0.16 0.92
CA ALA A 283 12.45 -0.28 0.31
C ALA A 283 12.75 0.91 -0.60
N VAL A 284 14.04 1.18 -0.83
CA VAL A 284 14.54 2.10 -1.85
C VAL A 284 14.75 1.33 -3.16
N MET A 285 14.21 1.84 -4.26
CA MET A 285 14.36 1.21 -5.58
C MET A 285 15.78 1.41 -6.11
N LYS A 286 16.39 0.32 -6.58
CA LYS A 286 17.71 0.37 -7.20
C LYS A 286 17.69 1.18 -8.49
N GLY A 287 18.60 2.14 -8.61
CA GLY A 287 18.65 3.05 -9.76
C GLY A 287 17.82 4.31 -9.59
N SER A 288 17.12 4.51 -8.48
CA SER A 288 16.49 5.79 -8.16
C SER A 288 17.51 6.92 -8.16
N LYS A 289 17.18 8.01 -8.85
CA LYS A 289 18.00 9.23 -8.86
C LYS A 289 17.81 10.09 -7.61
N LYS A 290 16.90 9.69 -6.72
CA LYS A 290 16.50 10.42 -5.52
C LYS A 290 16.65 9.60 -4.24
N ALA A 291 17.63 8.68 -4.22
CA ALA A 291 17.86 7.80 -3.09
C ALA A 291 17.99 8.56 -1.75
N GLU A 292 18.66 9.73 -1.73
CA GLU A 292 18.79 10.54 -0.52
C GLU A 292 17.43 11.06 -0.01
N LEU A 293 16.53 11.46 -0.91
CA LEU A 293 15.17 11.85 -0.54
C LEU A 293 14.35 10.63 -0.07
N ALA A 294 14.56 9.48 -0.70
CA ALA A 294 13.94 8.22 -0.30
C ALA A 294 14.35 7.82 1.13
N TYR A 295 15.62 7.93 1.48
CA TYR A 295 16.09 7.70 2.85
C TYR A 295 15.48 8.66 3.86
N LYS A 296 15.37 9.95 3.54
CA LYS A 296 14.70 10.94 4.39
C LYS A 296 13.22 10.60 4.61
N PHE A 297 12.53 10.18 3.55
CA PHE A 297 11.13 9.76 3.64
C PHE A 297 10.97 8.53 4.54
N ILE A 298 11.81 7.52 4.36
CA ILE A 298 11.78 6.31 5.19
C ILE A 298 12.15 6.63 6.63
N ASN A 299 13.08 7.55 6.88
CA ASN A 299 13.37 8.01 8.23
C ASN A 299 12.16 8.72 8.88
N ALA A 300 11.44 9.55 8.12
CA ALA A 300 10.21 10.19 8.58
C ALA A 300 9.08 9.16 8.85
N LEU A 301 9.00 8.07 8.07
CA LEU A 301 8.07 6.97 8.33
C LEU A 301 8.27 6.37 9.72
N TYR A 302 9.51 6.30 10.20
CA TYR A 302 9.84 5.74 11.52
C TYR A 302 9.87 6.78 12.66
N ASP A 303 9.38 7.99 12.40
CA ASP A 303 9.08 8.93 13.47
C ASP A 303 8.02 8.34 14.40
N ALA A 304 8.25 8.46 15.72
CA ALA A 304 7.39 7.84 16.72
C ALA A 304 5.92 8.30 16.65
N ASP A 305 5.70 9.58 16.32
CA ASP A 305 4.35 10.16 16.21
C ASP A 305 3.67 9.69 14.91
N ILE A 306 4.42 9.57 13.79
CA ILE A 306 3.90 9.02 12.52
C ILE A 306 3.49 7.56 12.73
N GLN A 307 4.31 6.75 13.39
CA GLN A 307 4.00 5.35 13.67
C GLN A 307 2.80 5.22 14.61
N ALA A 308 2.66 6.11 15.58
CA ALA A 308 1.49 6.16 16.46
C ALA A 308 0.21 6.50 15.68
N GLU A 309 0.26 7.45 14.76
CA GLU A 309 -0.89 7.81 13.92
C GLU A 309 -1.27 6.68 12.95
N ILE A 310 -0.29 5.99 12.34
CA ILE A 310 -0.52 4.80 11.52
C ILE A 310 -1.24 3.72 12.33
N ALA A 311 -0.75 3.43 13.53
CA ALA A 311 -1.38 2.44 14.43
C ALA A 311 -2.82 2.82 14.78
N LYS A 312 -3.08 4.10 15.07
CA LYS A 312 -4.42 4.61 15.36
C LYS A 312 -5.37 4.48 14.17
N LEU A 313 -4.94 4.87 12.97
CA LEU A 313 -5.78 4.85 11.77
C LEU A 313 -6.09 3.43 11.30
N LYS A 314 -5.13 2.52 11.37
CA LYS A 314 -5.26 1.15 10.85
C LYS A 314 -5.51 0.08 11.91
N LYS A 315 -5.44 0.41 13.21
CA LYS A 315 -5.50 -0.59 14.28
C LYS A 315 -4.46 -1.69 14.06
N GLY A 316 -3.27 -1.28 13.62
CA GLY A 316 -2.12 -2.15 13.37
C GLY A 316 -0.98 -1.85 14.34
N SER A 317 0.05 -2.67 14.30
CA SER A 317 1.22 -2.52 15.15
C SER A 317 2.24 -1.56 14.54
N PRO A 318 2.78 -0.59 15.29
CA PRO A 318 3.88 0.22 14.83
C PRO A 318 5.13 -0.64 14.61
N ALA A 319 5.91 -0.38 13.58
CA ALA A 319 7.18 -1.08 13.37
C ALA A 319 8.26 -0.68 14.37
N VAL A 320 8.13 0.50 15.02
CA VAL A 320 9.09 0.99 16.02
C VAL A 320 8.53 0.87 17.43
N LEU A 321 9.37 0.45 18.37
CA LEU A 321 8.99 0.18 19.76
C LEU A 321 8.88 1.43 20.64
N ASN A 322 9.29 2.60 20.15
CA ASN A 322 9.22 3.87 20.85
C ASN A 322 7.98 4.71 20.47
N ALA A 323 7.09 4.20 19.64
CA ALA A 323 5.84 4.89 19.29
C ALA A 323 4.92 4.95 20.53
N LYS A 324 4.39 6.14 20.81
CA LYS A 324 3.45 6.36 21.93
C LYS A 324 2.03 6.08 21.47
N ILE A 325 1.62 4.83 21.55
CA ILE A 325 0.30 4.37 21.10
C ILE A 325 -0.75 4.74 22.16
N ASP A 326 -1.90 5.22 21.68
CA ASP A 326 -3.09 5.43 22.50
C ASP A 326 -3.40 4.13 23.28
N PRO A 327 -3.61 4.19 24.61
CA PRO A 327 -3.89 3.01 25.43
C PRO A 327 -5.07 2.19 24.94
N GLU A 328 -6.10 2.79 24.37
CA GLU A 328 -7.25 2.07 23.82
C GLU A 328 -6.89 1.31 22.52
N ILE A 329 -5.99 1.86 21.72
CA ILE A 329 -5.46 1.15 20.55
C ILE A 329 -4.49 0.04 20.97
N ALA A 330 -3.63 0.30 21.95
CA ALA A 330 -2.65 -0.67 22.45
C ALA A 330 -3.27 -1.92 23.07
N LYS A 331 -4.52 -1.84 23.55
CA LYS A 331 -5.28 -2.98 24.10
C LYS A 331 -5.94 -3.86 23.04
N LEU A 332 -6.01 -3.40 21.80
CA LEU A 332 -6.71 -4.12 20.74
C LEU A 332 -5.98 -5.43 20.38
N PRO A 333 -6.69 -6.57 20.27
CA PRO A 333 -6.10 -7.82 19.78
C PRO A 333 -5.37 -7.64 18.45
N GLY A 334 -4.09 -8.05 18.39
CA GLY A 334 -3.26 -7.92 17.15
C GLY A 334 -2.55 -6.58 17.00
N VAL A 335 -2.61 -5.70 18.00
CA VAL A 335 -1.76 -4.50 18.10
C VAL A 335 -0.65 -4.76 19.12
N PHE A 336 0.59 -4.76 18.66
CA PHE A 336 1.77 -5.04 19.48
C PHE A 336 2.59 -3.77 19.65
N THR A 337 2.93 -3.45 20.89
CA THR A 337 3.67 -2.22 21.24
C THR A 337 4.99 -2.53 21.94
N THR A 338 5.25 -3.81 22.26
CA THR A 338 6.46 -4.28 22.93
C THR A 338 7.12 -5.41 22.18
N ALA A 339 8.44 -5.54 22.29
CA ALA A 339 9.20 -6.64 21.69
C ALA A 339 8.68 -8.03 22.12
N ALA A 340 8.27 -8.17 23.38
CA ALA A 340 7.71 -9.43 23.86
C ALA A 340 6.41 -9.82 23.14
N GLN A 341 5.51 -8.86 22.90
CA GLN A 341 4.28 -9.11 22.15
C GLN A 341 4.54 -9.50 20.69
N TRP A 342 5.50 -8.84 20.04
CA TRP A 342 5.92 -9.19 18.68
C TRP A 342 6.44 -10.63 18.62
N LYS A 343 7.33 -10.99 19.53
CA LYS A 343 7.97 -12.31 19.59
C LYS A 343 7.00 -13.46 19.89
N GLN A 344 5.86 -13.19 20.52
CA GLN A 344 4.83 -14.19 20.81
C GLN A 344 4.03 -14.63 19.57
N GLN A 345 4.17 -13.92 18.45
CA GLN A 345 3.40 -14.23 17.25
C GLN A 345 4.09 -15.29 16.40
N ILE A 346 3.29 -16.01 15.62
CA ILE A 346 3.79 -16.95 14.61
C ILE A 346 4.42 -16.11 13.48
N ASN A 347 5.74 -16.12 13.42
CA ASN A 347 6.49 -15.45 12.37
C ASN A 347 6.97 -16.48 11.34
N ILE A 348 6.41 -16.41 10.14
CA ILE A 348 6.88 -17.21 9.00
C ILE A 348 8.06 -16.46 8.39
N ASP A 349 9.21 -17.10 8.29
CA ASP A 349 10.37 -16.50 7.61
C ASP A 349 9.97 -15.97 6.22
N ALA A 350 10.20 -14.69 5.99
CA ALA A 350 9.71 -14.01 4.78
C ALA A 350 10.38 -14.55 3.50
N LYS A 351 11.65 -14.96 3.58
CA LYS A 351 12.38 -15.55 2.45
C LYS A 351 11.83 -16.93 2.12
N LEU A 352 11.67 -17.78 3.14
CA LEU A 352 11.03 -19.08 2.98
C LEU A 352 9.63 -18.94 2.36
N ARG A 353 8.83 -17.98 2.86
CA ARG A 353 7.48 -17.72 2.33
C ARG A 353 7.55 -17.29 0.85
N ALA A 354 8.49 -16.44 0.46
CA ALA A 354 8.69 -16.05 -0.94
C ALA A 354 9.02 -17.27 -1.83
N GLU A 355 9.88 -18.16 -1.35
CA GLU A 355 10.32 -19.36 -2.06
C GLU A 355 9.20 -20.41 -2.19
N LYS A 356 8.38 -20.55 -1.13
CA LYS A 356 7.37 -21.61 -1.04
C LYS A 356 5.96 -21.21 -1.46
N THR A 357 5.65 -19.93 -1.65
CA THR A 357 4.30 -19.46 -1.94
C THR A 357 3.65 -20.18 -3.13
N ALA A 358 4.39 -20.39 -4.21
CA ALA A 358 3.84 -21.07 -5.41
C ALA A 358 3.51 -22.53 -5.12
N GLU A 359 4.39 -23.24 -4.41
CA GLU A 359 4.20 -24.64 -3.99
C GLU A 359 3.01 -24.76 -3.04
N TRP A 360 2.93 -23.91 -2.02
CA TRP A 360 1.86 -23.89 -1.04
C TRP A 360 0.50 -23.59 -1.65
N ARG A 361 0.42 -22.62 -2.55
CA ARG A 361 -0.83 -22.30 -3.27
C ARG A 361 -1.30 -23.45 -4.14
N LYS A 362 -0.39 -24.09 -4.89
CA LYS A 362 -0.72 -25.24 -5.72
C LYS A 362 -1.25 -26.39 -4.86
N TRP A 363 -0.50 -26.77 -3.84
CA TRP A 363 -0.91 -27.85 -2.95
C TRP A 363 -2.25 -27.59 -2.27
N PHE A 364 -2.44 -26.36 -1.77
CA PHE A 364 -3.68 -25.95 -1.11
C PHE A 364 -4.88 -26.00 -2.06
N ALA A 365 -4.72 -25.52 -3.27
CA ALA A 365 -5.77 -25.58 -4.28
C ALA A 365 -6.17 -27.03 -4.60
N GLU A 366 -5.19 -27.92 -4.79
CA GLU A 366 -5.41 -29.33 -5.15
C GLU A 366 -6.02 -30.16 -4.01
N ASN A 367 -5.67 -29.87 -2.74
CA ASN A 367 -6.03 -30.73 -1.60
C ASN A 367 -7.12 -30.16 -0.71
N ILE A 368 -7.29 -28.85 -0.66
CA ILE A 368 -8.20 -28.17 0.26
C ILE A 368 -9.37 -27.49 -0.45
N MET A 369 -9.10 -26.78 -1.55
CA MET A 369 -10.15 -26.00 -2.21
C MET A 369 -11.03 -26.82 -3.15
N ASN A 370 -10.51 -27.88 -3.76
CA ASN A 370 -11.22 -28.77 -4.73
C ASN A 370 -12.05 -29.85 -4.06
#